data_3093cacf736bd95eb6af7c3ee98b24a2
#
_entry.id   3093cacf736bd95eb6af7c3ee98b24a2
#
_cell.length_a   1.000
_cell.length_b   1.000
_cell.length_c   1.000
_cell.angle_alpha   90.00
_cell.angle_beta   90.00
_cell.angle_gamma   90.00
#
_symmetry.space_group_name_H-M   'P 1'
#
loop_
_entity.id
_entity.type
_entity.pdbx_description
1 polymer ?
#
loop_
_entity_poly.entity_id
_entity_poly.type
_entity_poly.pdbx_seq_one_letter_code
_entity_poly.pdbx_strand_id
1 'polypeptide(L)'
;MKENAIDLLDVFPYVRHVYLVDSAKHKCFTPWRVLYDFEIIFVLEGEVVVREKGKGEYTLKKNDFHIMPPNVWHTRRLKDGENCRYYNVHFEFIPHNDAVPYIDVNRVYIDPILEDIKVSKVDKVLNQRSYCVPNGVDLPRVTRISSAQEITSCFETMIANFGKVNIFSEYQLRGIFSYLLGVVLQQTQKTDFRYSIESVIEKFKSECARATVKVDVEEFSKQHGYSYVYFRNKFKEKQGMSPSAYAQTERLLTALRYLESGYYNVSEAAAMVGFENMYHFSAAFKKQFGEAPSKFLKNAKKDK
;
A
#
# COMPACT_ATOMS: atom_id res chain seq x y z
N MET A 1 -22.71 4.17 7.06
CA MET A 1 -21.52 3.37 6.74
C MET A 1 -20.48 3.59 7.83
N LYS A 2 -19.73 2.54 8.21
CA LYS A 2 -18.66 2.61 9.23
C LYS A 2 -17.30 2.62 8.56
N GLU A 3 -16.42 3.54 8.98
CA GLU A 3 -15.03 3.59 8.55
C GLU A 3 -14.17 2.66 9.40
N ASN A 4 -13.31 1.88 8.76
CA ASN A 4 -12.33 1.00 9.40
C ASN A 4 -10.93 1.40 8.94
N ALA A 5 -10.00 1.50 9.88
CA ALA A 5 -8.60 1.74 9.56
C ALA A 5 -7.91 0.43 9.12
N ILE A 6 -7.01 0.52 8.14
CA ILE A 6 -6.21 -0.60 7.63
C ILE A 6 -4.75 -0.17 7.50
N ASP A 7 -3.80 -1.07 7.71
CA ASP A 7 -2.40 -0.80 7.40
C ASP A 7 -2.24 -0.55 5.89
N LEU A 8 -1.45 0.46 5.52
CA LEU A 8 -1.19 0.77 4.11
C LEU A 8 -0.59 -0.41 3.34
N LEU A 9 0.19 -1.26 4.01
CA LEU A 9 0.80 -2.45 3.40
C LEU A 9 -0.21 -3.59 3.16
N ASP A 10 -1.36 -3.56 3.85
CA ASP A 10 -2.44 -4.52 3.67
C ASP A 10 -3.47 -4.03 2.64
N VAL A 11 -3.27 -2.84 2.07
CA VAL A 11 -4.12 -2.32 1.01
C VAL A 11 -4.00 -3.20 -0.23
N PHE A 12 -5.13 -3.75 -0.65
CA PHE A 12 -5.27 -4.53 -1.87
C PHE A 12 -6.41 -3.96 -2.73
N PRO A 13 -6.15 -2.86 -3.46
CA PRO A 13 -7.21 -2.07 -4.06
C PRO A 13 -7.99 -2.85 -5.12
N TYR A 14 -9.27 -2.55 -5.18
CA TYR A 14 -10.20 -3.10 -6.16
C TYR A 14 -10.81 -1.97 -6.99
N VAL A 15 -10.52 -1.96 -8.30
CA VAL A 15 -11.07 -1.00 -9.24
C VAL A 15 -12.42 -1.51 -9.74
N ARG A 16 -13.49 -0.80 -9.37
CA ARG A 16 -14.86 -1.13 -9.79
C ARG A 16 -15.17 -0.63 -11.19
N HIS A 17 -14.65 0.53 -11.52
CA HIS A 17 -14.83 1.14 -12.84
C HIS A 17 -13.77 2.18 -13.11
N VAL A 18 -13.33 2.30 -14.37
CA VAL A 18 -12.42 3.34 -14.84
C VAL A 18 -12.79 3.77 -16.26
N TYR A 19 -12.86 5.08 -16.49
CA TYR A 19 -13.20 5.63 -17.80
C TYR A 19 -12.73 7.07 -17.96
N LEU A 20 -12.64 7.50 -19.23
CA LEU A 20 -12.43 8.90 -19.61
C LEU A 20 -13.78 9.57 -19.83
N VAL A 21 -14.01 10.68 -19.15
CA VAL A 21 -15.15 11.58 -19.39
C VAL A 21 -14.70 12.67 -20.35
N ASP A 22 -15.50 12.88 -21.39
CA ASP A 22 -15.32 13.94 -22.38
C ASP A 22 -16.66 14.66 -22.54
N SER A 23 -16.72 15.91 -22.12
CA SER A 23 -17.97 16.68 -22.11
C SER A 23 -18.50 17.04 -23.49
N ALA A 24 -17.62 17.03 -24.50
CA ALA A 24 -18.06 17.20 -25.88
C ALA A 24 -18.91 16.01 -26.39
N LYS A 25 -18.77 14.85 -25.74
CA LYS A 25 -19.46 13.59 -26.13
C LYS A 25 -20.56 13.17 -25.17
N HIS A 26 -20.50 13.62 -23.91
CA HIS A 26 -21.37 13.16 -22.84
C HIS A 26 -21.84 14.32 -21.96
N LYS A 27 -23.06 14.22 -21.44
CA LYS A 27 -23.52 15.15 -20.39
C LYS A 27 -22.72 14.88 -19.10
N CYS A 28 -21.94 15.86 -18.65
CA CYS A 28 -21.07 15.74 -17.47
C CYS A 28 -21.68 16.37 -16.21
N PHE A 29 -22.98 16.31 -16.07
CA PHE A 29 -23.70 16.72 -14.87
C PHE A 29 -24.02 15.47 -14.03
N THR A 30 -23.72 15.52 -12.74
CA THR A 30 -24.22 14.51 -11.79
C THR A 30 -25.14 15.19 -10.77
N PRO A 31 -26.38 14.71 -10.60
CA PRO A 31 -27.24 15.21 -9.55
C PRO A 31 -26.63 14.94 -8.17
N TRP A 32 -27.28 15.47 -7.13
CA TRP A 32 -26.90 15.15 -5.77
C TRP A 32 -26.93 13.65 -5.53
N ARG A 33 -25.80 13.11 -5.05
CA ARG A 33 -25.64 11.67 -4.82
C ARG A 33 -24.75 11.39 -3.61
N VAL A 34 -24.82 10.17 -3.12
CA VAL A 34 -23.87 9.57 -2.20
C VAL A 34 -23.29 8.31 -2.87
N LEU A 35 -22.00 8.08 -2.70
CA LEU A 35 -21.33 6.88 -3.19
C LEU A 35 -21.04 5.93 -2.03
N TYR A 36 -20.90 4.65 -2.34
CA TYR A 36 -20.55 3.60 -1.39
C TYR A 36 -19.11 3.12 -1.55
N ASP A 37 -18.42 3.62 -2.57
CA ASP A 37 -17.01 3.42 -2.86
C ASP A 37 -16.29 4.77 -2.93
N PHE A 38 -14.98 4.73 -3.12
CA PHE A 38 -14.19 5.93 -3.38
C PHE A 38 -14.27 6.29 -4.85
N GLU A 39 -14.32 7.58 -5.13
CA GLU A 39 -14.25 8.11 -6.49
C GLU A 39 -13.02 8.99 -6.64
N ILE A 40 -12.26 8.75 -7.72
CA ILE A 40 -11.16 9.62 -8.16
C ILE A 40 -11.58 10.37 -9.41
N ILE A 41 -11.23 11.66 -9.45
CA ILE A 41 -11.24 12.48 -10.67
C ILE A 41 -9.84 13.04 -10.87
N PHE A 42 -9.31 12.88 -12.08
CA PHE A 42 -8.08 13.55 -12.49
C PHE A 42 -8.35 14.40 -13.73
N VAL A 43 -8.25 15.73 -13.59
CA VAL A 43 -8.64 16.69 -14.64
C VAL A 43 -7.51 16.86 -15.64
N LEU A 44 -7.83 16.61 -16.93
CA LEU A 44 -6.94 16.79 -18.07
C LEU A 44 -7.09 18.17 -18.70
N GLU A 45 -8.34 18.61 -18.86
CA GLU A 45 -8.70 19.87 -19.53
C GLU A 45 -9.98 20.45 -18.92
N GLY A 46 -10.08 21.78 -18.90
CA GLY A 46 -11.25 22.49 -18.38
C GLY A 46 -11.33 22.49 -16.85
N GLU A 47 -12.51 22.79 -16.33
CA GLU A 47 -12.78 22.89 -14.90
C GLU A 47 -14.03 22.09 -14.50
N VAL A 48 -13.95 21.38 -13.37
CA VAL A 48 -15.07 20.64 -12.77
C VAL A 48 -15.42 21.27 -11.43
N VAL A 49 -16.66 21.71 -11.29
CA VAL A 49 -17.16 22.26 -10.03
C VAL A 49 -17.79 21.14 -9.21
N VAL A 50 -17.29 20.94 -8.00
CA VAL A 50 -17.79 19.97 -7.03
C VAL A 50 -18.42 20.72 -5.88
N ARG A 51 -19.60 20.27 -5.43
CA ARG A 51 -20.28 20.79 -4.26
C ARG A 51 -20.53 19.66 -3.27
N GLU A 52 -20.03 19.82 -2.05
CA GLU A 52 -20.25 18.88 -0.95
C GLU A 52 -21.26 19.48 0.06
N LYS A 53 -22.18 18.65 0.52
CA LYS A 53 -23.14 19.06 1.57
C LYS A 53 -22.38 19.37 2.87
N GLY A 54 -22.58 20.58 3.38
CA GLY A 54 -21.94 21.05 4.62
C GLY A 54 -20.52 21.59 4.48
N LYS A 55 -19.89 21.50 3.29
CA LYS A 55 -18.53 22.04 3.04
C LYS A 55 -18.47 23.14 1.98
N GLY A 56 -19.52 23.28 1.17
CA GLY A 56 -19.57 24.28 0.11
C GLY A 56 -19.13 23.77 -1.26
N GLU A 57 -18.67 24.69 -2.09
CA GLU A 57 -18.30 24.45 -3.48
C GLU A 57 -16.81 24.72 -3.70
N TYR A 58 -16.16 23.91 -4.51
CA TYR A 58 -14.78 24.10 -4.96
C TYR A 58 -14.60 23.63 -6.41
N THR A 59 -13.60 24.17 -7.08
CA THR A 59 -13.33 23.91 -8.50
C THR A 59 -12.06 23.12 -8.68
N LEU A 60 -12.16 22.01 -9.39
CA LEU A 60 -11.01 21.19 -9.84
C LEU A 60 -10.54 21.74 -11.19
N LYS A 61 -9.25 21.92 -11.34
CA LYS A 61 -8.58 22.43 -12.53
C LYS A 61 -7.64 21.39 -13.11
N LYS A 62 -7.13 21.65 -14.30
CA LYS A 62 -6.11 20.80 -14.94
C LYS A 62 -5.02 20.37 -13.96
N ASN A 63 -4.71 19.07 -13.95
CA ASN A 63 -3.77 18.39 -13.05
C ASN A 63 -4.20 18.32 -11.57
N ASP A 64 -5.45 18.66 -11.26
CA ASP A 64 -5.99 18.35 -9.94
C ASP A 64 -6.44 16.90 -9.89
N PHE A 65 -5.96 16.20 -8.86
CA PHE A 65 -6.37 14.87 -8.47
C PHE A 65 -7.31 15.00 -7.27
N HIS A 66 -8.50 14.50 -7.42
CA HIS A 66 -9.56 14.62 -6.43
C HIS A 66 -9.96 13.23 -5.94
N ILE A 67 -10.10 13.07 -4.62
CA ILE A 67 -10.62 11.86 -4.00
C ILE A 67 -11.90 12.19 -3.25
N MET A 68 -13.00 11.57 -3.66
CA MET A 68 -14.27 11.60 -2.95
C MET A 68 -14.42 10.29 -2.14
N PRO A 69 -14.48 10.34 -0.81
CA PRO A 69 -14.70 9.13 -0.02
C PRO A 69 -16.17 8.72 -0.05
N PRO A 70 -16.46 7.48 0.35
CA PRO A 70 -17.82 7.01 0.52
C PRO A 70 -18.63 7.87 1.52
N ASN A 71 -19.93 7.78 1.39
CA ASN A 71 -20.89 8.40 2.33
C ASN A 71 -20.86 9.94 2.41
N VAL A 72 -20.36 10.60 1.36
CA VAL A 72 -20.37 12.07 1.25
C VAL A 72 -21.40 12.50 0.20
N TRP A 73 -22.37 13.32 0.61
CA TRP A 73 -23.31 13.93 -0.30
C TRP A 73 -22.64 14.99 -1.15
N HIS A 74 -22.65 14.80 -2.45
CA HIS A 74 -22.01 15.69 -3.41
C HIS A 74 -22.74 15.73 -4.75
N THR A 75 -22.47 16.78 -5.51
CA THR A 75 -22.85 16.92 -6.92
C THR A 75 -21.69 17.47 -7.72
N ARG A 76 -21.70 17.27 -9.02
CA ARG A 76 -20.72 17.81 -9.96
C ARG A 76 -21.40 18.48 -11.13
N ARG A 77 -20.82 19.57 -11.58
CA ARG A 77 -21.18 20.23 -12.83
C ARG A 77 -19.92 20.73 -13.53
N LEU A 78 -20.01 20.95 -14.81
CA LEU A 78 -19.00 21.69 -15.53
C LEU A 78 -19.15 23.18 -15.20
N LYS A 79 -18.05 23.91 -15.32
CA LYS A 79 -18.12 25.35 -15.36
C LYS A 79 -18.82 25.77 -16.64
N ASP A 80 -19.71 26.74 -16.56
CA ASP A 80 -20.58 27.13 -17.65
C ASP A 80 -19.78 27.55 -18.90
N GLY A 81 -20.12 26.95 -20.05
CA GLY A 81 -19.53 27.25 -21.35
C GLY A 81 -18.19 26.59 -21.64
N GLU A 82 -17.65 25.76 -20.75
CA GLU A 82 -16.36 25.10 -20.93
C GLU A 82 -16.51 23.61 -21.27
N ASN A 83 -15.64 23.12 -22.16
CA ASN A 83 -15.42 21.68 -22.34
C ASN A 83 -14.47 21.19 -21.26
N CYS A 84 -14.72 19.98 -20.76
CA CYS A 84 -13.89 19.36 -19.75
C CYS A 84 -13.60 17.91 -20.12
N ARG A 85 -12.36 17.48 -19.85
CA ARG A 85 -11.93 16.09 -19.96
C ARG A 85 -11.27 15.68 -18.65
N TYR A 86 -11.67 14.53 -18.11
CA TYR A 86 -11.10 14.00 -16.90
C TYR A 86 -11.22 12.48 -16.85
N TYR A 87 -10.25 11.84 -16.19
CA TYR A 87 -10.39 10.44 -15.81
C TYR A 87 -11.25 10.30 -14.56
N ASN A 88 -12.05 9.24 -14.54
CA ASN A 88 -12.86 8.87 -13.39
C ASN A 88 -12.58 7.41 -13.02
N VAL A 89 -12.37 7.14 -11.73
CA VAL A 89 -12.20 5.79 -11.18
C VAL A 89 -13.06 5.63 -9.94
N HIS A 90 -13.78 4.51 -9.90
CA HIS A 90 -14.44 4.02 -8.70
C HIS A 90 -13.65 2.85 -8.14
N PHE A 91 -13.32 2.88 -6.85
CA PHE A 91 -12.48 1.88 -6.23
C PHE A 91 -12.75 1.69 -4.73
N GLU A 92 -12.17 0.64 -4.19
CA GLU A 92 -12.10 0.35 -2.76
C GLU A 92 -10.67 -0.04 -2.38
N PHE A 93 -10.22 0.34 -1.18
CA PHE A 93 -8.91 -0.04 -0.68
C PHE A 93 -8.77 -1.54 -0.40
N ILE A 94 -9.89 -2.22 -0.15
CA ILE A 94 -10.00 -3.68 -0.05
C ILE A 94 -11.26 -4.12 -0.77
N PRO A 95 -11.24 -5.22 -1.54
CA PRO A 95 -12.43 -5.77 -2.16
C PRO A 95 -13.44 -6.24 -1.10
N HIS A 96 -14.69 -5.90 -1.30
CA HIS A 96 -15.78 -6.49 -0.53
C HIS A 96 -16.31 -7.74 -1.24
N ASN A 97 -16.60 -8.78 -0.46
CA ASN A 97 -17.23 -10.02 -0.97
C ASN A 97 -18.74 -9.87 -1.23
N ASP A 98 -19.21 -8.65 -1.45
CA ASP A 98 -20.57 -8.44 -1.87
C ASP A 98 -20.65 -8.46 -3.41
N ALA A 99 -21.57 -9.23 -3.95
CA ALA A 99 -21.83 -9.31 -5.38
C ALA A 99 -22.61 -8.08 -5.91
N VAL A 100 -22.38 -6.88 -5.35
CA VAL A 100 -23.07 -5.67 -5.81
C VAL A 100 -22.41 -5.16 -7.09
N PRO A 101 -23.07 -5.24 -8.26
CA PRO A 101 -22.52 -4.74 -9.51
C PRO A 101 -22.26 -3.22 -9.44
N TYR A 102 -21.23 -2.75 -10.14
CA TYR A 102 -20.91 -1.32 -10.24
C TYR A 102 -22.13 -0.46 -10.64
N ILE A 103 -22.96 -0.96 -11.57
CA ILE A 103 -24.16 -0.25 -12.05
C ILE A 103 -25.13 0.07 -10.90
N ASP A 104 -25.20 -0.78 -9.88
CA ASP A 104 -26.11 -0.56 -8.75
C ASP A 104 -25.52 0.40 -7.72
N VAL A 105 -24.20 0.45 -7.58
CA VAL A 105 -23.48 1.44 -6.75
C VAL A 105 -23.66 2.87 -7.30
N ASN A 106 -23.74 3.00 -8.62
CA ASN A 106 -23.91 4.30 -9.31
C ASN A 106 -25.37 4.79 -9.37
N ARG A 107 -26.35 3.95 -9.07
CA ARG A 107 -27.78 4.31 -9.16
C ARG A 107 -28.33 4.99 -7.93
N VAL A 108 -27.53 5.21 -6.91
CA VAL A 108 -27.98 5.93 -5.71
C VAL A 108 -27.89 7.43 -5.94
N TYR A 109 -28.75 7.89 -6.84
CA TYR A 109 -28.99 9.32 -7.02
C TYR A 109 -30.17 9.71 -6.16
N ILE A 110 -29.91 10.30 -5.01
CA ILE A 110 -30.95 10.92 -4.19
C ILE A 110 -30.69 12.40 -4.26
N ASP A 111 -31.64 13.14 -4.75
CA ASP A 111 -31.65 14.59 -4.63
C ASP A 111 -32.19 14.95 -3.25
N PRO A 112 -31.38 15.53 -2.34
CA PRO A 112 -31.86 15.90 -1.01
C PRO A 112 -32.82 17.10 -1.04
N ILE A 113 -33.03 17.73 -2.20
CA ILE A 113 -33.97 18.81 -2.42
C ILE A 113 -35.32 18.25 -2.85
N LEU A 114 -35.34 17.10 -3.52
CA LEU A 114 -36.56 16.41 -3.89
C LEU A 114 -36.87 15.36 -2.80
N GLU A 115 -37.58 15.75 -1.77
CA GLU A 115 -37.97 14.90 -0.61
C GLU A 115 -38.70 13.60 -0.97
N ASP A 116 -39.04 13.37 -2.24
CA ASP A 116 -39.89 12.28 -2.73
C ASP A 116 -39.16 11.08 -3.34
N ILE A 117 -37.83 11.02 -3.37
CA ILE A 117 -37.14 9.86 -3.91
C ILE A 117 -37.08 8.73 -2.88
N LYS A 118 -37.88 7.70 -3.09
CA LYS A 118 -37.87 6.47 -2.31
C LYS A 118 -36.48 5.81 -2.44
N VAL A 119 -35.76 5.76 -1.32
CA VAL A 119 -34.50 5.00 -1.19
C VAL A 119 -34.76 3.57 -1.63
N SER A 120 -34.01 3.07 -2.63
CA SER A 120 -34.16 1.73 -3.14
C SER A 120 -33.81 0.68 -2.08
N LYS A 121 -34.24 -0.58 -2.26
CA LYS A 121 -33.86 -1.66 -1.33
C LYS A 121 -32.36 -1.91 -1.33
N VAL A 122 -31.67 -1.67 -2.46
CA VAL A 122 -30.21 -1.78 -2.61
C VAL A 122 -29.51 -0.77 -1.71
N ASP A 123 -30.03 0.48 -1.62
CA ASP A 123 -29.48 1.53 -0.78
C ASP A 123 -29.46 1.18 0.70
N LYS A 124 -30.46 0.44 1.18
CA LYS A 124 -30.51 -0.01 2.58
C LYS A 124 -29.40 -1.00 2.91
N VAL A 125 -29.05 -1.88 1.99
CA VAL A 125 -27.95 -2.85 2.16
C VAL A 125 -26.61 -2.12 2.10
N LEU A 126 -26.43 -1.24 1.11
CA LEU A 126 -25.19 -0.49 0.93
C LEU A 126 -24.91 0.51 2.07
N ASN A 127 -25.95 1.12 2.64
CA ASN A 127 -25.81 2.00 3.82
C ASN A 127 -25.29 1.30 5.08
N GLN A 128 -25.40 -0.02 5.15
CA GLN A 128 -24.85 -0.83 6.26
C GLN A 128 -23.40 -1.25 6.02
N ARG A 129 -22.89 -1.03 4.82
CA ARG A 129 -21.55 -1.40 4.42
C ARG A 129 -20.50 -0.58 5.19
N SER A 130 -19.42 -1.23 5.59
CA SER A 130 -18.22 -0.54 6.06
C SER A 130 -17.29 -0.27 4.87
N TYR A 131 -16.43 0.72 5.00
CA TYR A 131 -15.33 0.97 4.06
C TYR A 131 -14.02 1.08 4.81
N CYS A 132 -12.91 0.78 4.15
CA CYS A 132 -11.59 0.84 4.73
C CYS A 132 -10.84 2.07 4.23
N VAL A 133 -10.03 2.66 5.11
CA VAL A 133 -9.08 3.73 4.78
C VAL A 133 -7.70 3.38 5.29
N PRO A 134 -6.62 3.73 4.57
CA PRO A 134 -5.27 3.53 5.06
C PRO A 134 -5.02 4.33 6.33
N ASN A 135 -4.53 3.65 7.38
CA ASN A 135 -4.25 4.26 8.66
C ASN A 135 -3.07 5.24 8.57
N GLY A 136 -3.22 6.42 9.16
CA GLY A 136 -2.18 7.44 9.20
C GLY A 136 -1.88 8.11 7.84
N VAL A 137 -2.62 7.80 6.79
CA VAL A 137 -2.47 8.41 5.47
C VAL A 137 -3.41 9.59 5.34
N ASP A 138 -2.87 10.77 5.02
CA ASP A 138 -3.69 11.92 4.66
C ASP A 138 -4.22 11.75 3.23
N LEU A 139 -5.54 11.77 3.09
CA LEU A 139 -6.24 11.72 1.81
C LEU A 139 -6.95 13.06 1.56
N PRO A 140 -6.21 14.09 1.12
CA PRO A 140 -6.81 15.39 0.86
C PRO A 140 -7.83 15.29 -0.28
N ARG A 141 -8.89 16.10 -0.21
CA ARG A 141 -9.91 16.15 -1.26
C ARG A 141 -9.34 16.52 -2.61
N VAL A 142 -8.37 17.41 -2.64
CA VAL A 142 -7.73 17.88 -3.87
C VAL A 142 -6.23 17.92 -3.68
N THR A 143 -5.51 17.34 -4.64
CA THR A 143 -4.05 17.38 -4.71
C THR A 143 -3.63 17.88 -6.08
N ARG A 144 -2.80 18.89 -6.14
CA ARG A 144 -2.15 19.32 -7.39
C ARG A 144 -1.01 18.37 -7.73
N ILE A 145 -1.12 17.69 -8.87
CA ILE A 145 -0.13 16.70 -9.32
C ILE A 145 0.96 17.37 -10.14
N SER A 146 2.21 17.10 -9.80
CA SER A 146 3.39 17.56 -10.56
C SER A 146 3.77 16.60 -11.69
N SER A 147 3.59 15.28 -11.51
CA SER A 147 3.88 14.22 -12.50
C SER A 147 2.65 13.82 -13.30
N ALA A 148 1.98 14.81 -13.93
CA ALA A 148 0.69 14.60 -14.62
C ALA A 148 0.75 13.54 -15.74
N GLN A 149 1.87 13.46 -16.47
CA GLN A 149 2.03 12.49 -17.55
C GLN A 149 2.07 11.05 -17.02
N GLU A 150 2.74 10.81 -15.90
CA GLU A 150 2.81 9.52 -15.25
C GLU A 150 1.43 9.04 -14.79
N ILE A 151 0.66 9.92 -14.16
CA ILE A 151 -0.72 9.65 -13.74
C ILE A 151 -1.61 9.35 -14.96
N THR A 152 -1.48 10.14 -16.03
CA THR A 152 -2.20 9.93 -17.31
C THR A 152 -1.92 8.54 -17.87
N SER A 153 -0.64 8.13 -17.94
CA SER A 153 -0.25 6.81 -18.45
C SER A 153 -0.84 5.66 -17.62
N CYS A 154 -0.92 5.83 -16.29
CA CYS A 154 -1.59 4.85 -15.44
C CYS A 154 -3.07 4.71 -15.80
N PHE A 155 -3.80 5.83 -15.95
CA PHE A 155 -5.22 5.79 -16.32
C PHE A 155 -5.47 5.17 -17.70
N GLU A 156 -4.67 5.53 -18.69
CA GLU A 156 -4.78 4.95 -20.04
C GLU A 156 -4.55 3.44 -20.02
N THR A 157 -3.55 2.98 -19.27
CA THR A 157 -3.25 1.56 -19.13
C THR A 157 -4.37 0.83 -18.37
N MET A 158 -4.95 1.45 -17.33
CA MET A 158 -6.09 0.90 -16.61
C MET A 158 -7.31 0.76 -17.53
N ILE A 159 -7.65 1.80 -18.31
CA ILE A 159 -8.78 1.76 -19.25
C ILE A 159 -8.56 0.67 -20.30
N ALA A 160 -7.34 0.54 -20.83
CA ALA A 160 -7.02 -0.49 -21.81
C ALA A 160 -7.14 -1.92 -21.29
N ASN A 161 -7.04 -2.13 -19.97
CA ASN A 161 -7.16 -3.43 -19.32
C ASN A 161 -8.51 -3.68 -18.65
N PHE A 162 -9.28 -2.63 -18.39
CA PHE A 162 -10.58 -2.75 -17.75
C PHE A 162 -11.59 -3.50 -18.64
N GLY A 163 -12.34 -4.39 -18.03
CA GLY A 163 -13.37 -5.19 -18.73
C GLY A 163 -12.83 -6.36 -19.55
N LYS A 164 -11.52 -6.58 -19.60
CA LYS A 164 -10.97 -7.82 -20.17
C LYS A 164 -11.23 -8.98 -19.23
N VAL A 165 -11.91 -10.00 -19.73
CA VAL A 165 -12.33 -11.17 -18.95
C VAL A 165 -11.18 -12.16 -18.83
N ASN A 166 -10.15 -11.78 -18.07
CA ASN A 166 -9.12 -12.72 -17.64
C ASN A 166 -8.47 -12.27 -16.32
N ILE A 167 -8.05 -13.23 -15.51
CA ILE A 167 -7.47 -13.01 -14.19
C ILE A 167 -6.17 -12.18 -14.23
N PHE A 168 -5.39 -12.29 -15.30
CA PHE A 168 -4.13 -11.53 -15.42
C PHE A 168 -4.39 -10.04 -15.64
N SER A 169 -5.43 -9.69 -16.40
CA SER A 169 -5.82 -8.28 -16.61
C SER A 169 -6.32 -7.63 -15.33
N GLU A 170 -7.07 -8.37 -14.51
CA GLU A 170 -7.49 -7.89 -13.19
C GLU A 170 -6.29 -7.69 -12.25
N TYR A 171 -5.36 -8.63 -12.24
CA TYR A 171 -4.14 -8.52 -11.45
C TYR A 171 -3.27 -7.33 -11.88
N GLN A 172 -3.11 -7.11 -13.20
CA GLN A 172 -2.42 -5.96 -13.74
C GLN A 172 -3.11 -4.63 -13.38
N LEU A 173 -4.44 -4.59 -13.48
CA LEU A 173 -5.24 -3.41 -13.13
C LEU A 173 -5.01 -3.00 -11.67
N ARG A 174 -5.00 -3.95 -10.75
CA ARG A 174 -4.70 -3.73 -9.32
C ARG A 174 -3.28 -3.21 -9.11
N GLY A 175 -2.29 -3.81 -9.79
CA GLY A 175 -0.90 -3.39 -9.71
C GLY A 175 -0.69 -1.95 -10.19
N ILE A 176 -1.27 -1.59 -11.34
CA ILE A 176 -1.19 -0.24 -11.91
C ILE A 176 -1.90 0.76 -10.97
N PHE A 177 -3.05 0.40 -10.44
CA PHE A 177 -3.79 1.28 -9.54
C PHE A 177 -3.06 1.46 -8.19
N SER A 178 -2.44 0.41 -7.64
CA SER A 178 -1.59 0.51 -6.44
C SER A 178 -0.40 1.45 -6.68
N TYR A 179 0.23 1.35 -7.85
CA TYR A 179 1.32 2.25 -8.25
C TYR A 179 0.83 3.71 -8.32
N LEU A 180 -0.29 3.96 -9.01
CA LEU A 180 -0.91 5.29 -9.10
C LEU A 180 -1.19 5.88 -7.71
N LEU A 181 -1.80 5.11 -6.81
CA LEU A 181 -2.03 5.53 -5.44
C LEU A 181 -0.73 5.89 -4.74
N GLY A 182 0.32 5.07 -4.89
CA GLY A 182 1.64 5.34 -4.32
C GLY A 182 2.23 6.68 -4.79
N VAL A 183 2.18 6.95 -6.10
CA VAL A 183 2.65 8.22 -6.69
C VAL A 183 1.88 9.42 -6.14
N VAL A 184 0.55 9.31 -6.03
CA VAL A 184 -0.29 10.39 -5.49
C VAL A 184 -0.04 10.60 -4.01
N LEU A 185 -0.04 9.52 -3.23
CA LEU A 185 0.17 9.59 -1.78
C LEU A 185 1.54 10.18 -1.43
N GLN A 186 2.57 9.88 -2.19
CA GLN A 186 3.89 10.47 -2.01
C GLN A 186 3.87 12.00 -2.16
N GLN A 187 3.01 12.55 -3.03
CA GLN A 187 2.86 14.00 -3.22
C GLN A 187 1.95 14.67 -2.18
N THR A 188 1.08 13.91 -1.53
CA THR A 188 0.13 14.45 -0.53
C THR A 188 0.70 14.50 0.88
N GLN A 189 1.64 13.61 1.20
CA GLN A 189 2.16 13.52 2.55
C GLN A 189 3.13 14.67 2.85
N LYS A 190 2.82 15.45 3.86
CA LYS A 190 3.66 16.58 4.33
C LYS A 190 4.81 16.13 5.23
N THR A 191 4.78 14.90 5.70
CA THR A 191 5.81 14.27 6.53
C THR A 191 6.33 13.03 5.84
N ASP A 192 7.62 12.74 6.01
CA ASP A 192 8.18 11.43 5.62
C ASP A 192 7.32 10.33 6.24
N PHE A 193 6.63 9.59 5.40
CA PHE A 193 5.82 8.46 5.83
C PHE A 193 6.77 7.36 6.26
N ARG A 194 7.17 7.41 7.52
CA ARG A 194 8.05 6.41 8.11
C ARG A 194 7.22 5.16 8.39
N TYR A 195 7.76 4.03 8.00
CA TYR A 195 7.24 2.76 8.50
C TYR A 195 7.10 2.84 10.03
N SER A 196 6.04 2.26 10.58
CA SER A 196 5.95 2.15 12.03
C SER A 196 7.21 1.46 12.55
N ILE A 197 7.66 1.79 13.75
CA ILE A 197 8.86 1.17 14.31
C ILE A 197 8.71 -0.35 14.42
N GLU A 198 7.48 -0.82 14.57
CA GLU A 198 7.10 -2.23 14.57
C GLU A 198 7.40 -2.88 13.22
N SER A 199 6.91 -2.30 12.14
CA SER A 199 7.17 -2.76 10.77
C SER A 199 8.66 -2.76 10.44
N VAL A 200 9.41 -1.75 10.91
CA VAL A 200 10.87 -1.67 10.71
C VAL A 200 11.59 -2.76 11.49
N ILE A 201 11.14 -3.08 12.71
CA ILE A 201 11.69 -4.19 13.50
C ILE A 201 11.47 -5.52 12.78
N GLU A 202 10.27 -5.81 12.28
CA GLU A 202 10.00 -7.05 11.55
C GLU A 202 10.79 -7.13 10.24
N LYS A 203 10.93 -6.02 9.52
CA LYS A 203 11.77 -5.94 8.32
C LYS A 203 13.25 -6.23 8.62
N PHE A 204 13.78 -5.67 9.72
CA PHE A 204 15.13 -5.96 10.18
C PHE A 204 15.33 -7.45 10.48
N LYS A 205 14.39 -8.07 11.19
CA LYS A 205 14.41 -9.51 11.48
C LYS A 205 14.44 -10.34 10.20
N SER A 206 13.56 -9.99 9.25
CA SER A 206 13.50 -10.66 7.94
C SER A 206 14.80 -10.51 7.14
N GLU A 207 15.42 -9.33 7.20
CA GLU A 207 16.71 -9.08 6.55
C GLU A 207 17.82 -9.89 7.21
N CYS A 208 17.91 -9.91 8.54
CA CYS A 208 18.87 -10.74 9.27
C CYS A 208 18.74 -12.23 8.94
N ALA A 209 17.51 -12.74 8.81
CA ALA A 209 17.27 -14.15 8.48
C ALA A 209 17.71 -14.54 7.06
N ARG A 210 17.78 -13.56 6.13
CA ARG A 210 18.19 -13.75 4.72
C ARG A 210 19.65 -13.39 4.47
N ALA A 211 20.23 -12.56 5.36
CA ALA A 211 21.57 -12.02 5.14
C ALA A 211 22.64 -13.10 5.27
N THR A 212 23.50 -13.17 4.26
CA THR A 212 24.74 -13.99 4.28
C THR A 212 25.93 -13.19 4.83
N VAL A 213 25.76 -11.90 5.07
CA VAL A 213 26.77 -10.98 5.60
C VAL A 213 26.26 -10.24 6.82
N LYS A 214 27.14 -9.55 7.52
CA LYS A 214 26.77 -8.74 8.68
C LYS A 214 25.87 -7.57 8.24
N VAL A 215 24.66 -7.49 8.79
CA VAL A 215 23.77 -6.35 8.61
C VAL A 215 24.30 -5.15 9.41
N ASP A 216 24.48 -4.02 8.75
CA ASP A 216 24.82 -2.77 9.41
C ASP A 216 23.56 -2.15 10.02
N VAL A 217 23.45 -2.18 11.33
CA VAL A 217 22.28 -1.70 12.07
C VAL A 217 22.09 -0.20 11.96
N GLU A 218 23.20 0.56 11.89
CA GLU A 218 23.15 2.03 11.81
C GLU A 218 22.65 2.46 10.44
N GLU A 219 23.21 1.90 9.38
CA GLU A 219 22.79 2.16 8.01
C GLU A 219 21.34 1.72 7.81
N PHE A 220 20.97 0.52 8.28
CA PHE A 220 19.59 0.02 8.21
C PHE A 220 18.61 0.98 8.88
N SER A 221 18.90 1.43 10.11
CA SER A 221 17.99 2.33 10.83
C SER A 221 17.83 3.66 10.12
N LYS A 222 18.94 4.23 9.58
CA LYS A 222 18.96 5.47 8.81
C LYS A 222 18.13 5.38 7.52
N GLN A 223 18.27 4.30 6.77
CA GLN A 223 17.48 4.05 5.54
C GLN A 223 15.98 3.98 5.80
N HIS A 224 15.58 3.59 7.02
CA HIS A 224 14.18 3.54 7.43
C HIS A 224 13.72 4.79 8.23
N GLY A 225 14.52 5.85 8.22
CA GLY A 225 14.15 7.14 8.82
C GLY A 225 14.24 7.21 10.34
N TYR A 226 14.95 6.28 10.98
CA TYR A 226 15.15 6.27 12.43
C TYR A 226 16.62 6.51 12.81
N SER A 227 16.85 7.19 13.95
CA SER A 227 18.19 7.23 14.52
C SER A 227 18.55 5.84 15.08
N TYR A 228 19.83 5.47 14.98
CA TYR A 228 20.36 4.23 15.55
C TYR A 228 19.98 4.03 17.02
N VAL A 229 20.10 5.11 17.82
CA VAL A 229 19.78 5.04 19.27
C VAL A 229 18.31 4.71 19.52
N TYR A 230 17.40 5.36 18.79
CA TYR A 230 15.97 5.11 18.91
C TYR A 230 15.61 3.68 18.46
N PHE A 231 16.07 3.26 17.28
CA PHE A 231 15.85 1.91 16.77
C PHE A 231 16.38 0.85 17.73
N ARG A 232 17.63 0.99 18.20
CA ARG A 232 18.25 0.06 19.14
C ARG A 232 17.42 -0.09 20.42
N ASN A 233 16.96 1.01 21.00
CA ASN A 233 16.18 0.99 22.24
C ASN A 233 14.82 0.32 22.03
N LYS A 234 14.11 0.67 20.98
CA LYS A 234 12.82 0.08 20.65
C LYS A 234 12.92 -1.40 20.27
N PHE A 235 13.95 -1.78 19.54
CA PHE A 235 14.24 -3.18 19.23
C PHE A 235 14.49 -3.98 20.52
N LYS A 236 15.35 -3.45 21.41
CA LYS A 236 15.64 -4.12 22.67
C LYS A 236 14.42 -4.23 23.58
N GLU A 237 13.58 -3.20 23.62
CA GLU A 237 12.31 -3.21 24.35
C GLU A 237 11.41 -4.35 23.89
N LYS A 238 11.31 -4.54 22.56
CA LYS A 238 10.41 -5.55 21.97
C LYS A 238 10.98 -6.97 21.89
N GLN A 239 12.28 -7.10 21.63
CA GLN A 239 12.93 -8.39 21.37
C GLN A 239 13.78 -8.90 22.55
N GLY A 240 13.92 -8.12 23.63
CA GLY A 240 14.73 -8.48 24.80
C GLY A 240 16.24 -8.37 24.59
N MET A 241 16.72 -8.16 23.36
CA MET A 241 18.13 -8.07 22.99
C MET A 241 18.40 -6.96 21.99
N SER A 242 19.68 -6.54 21.87
CA SER A 242 20.03 -5.50 20.89
C SER A 242 19.93 -6.01 19.46
N PRO A 243 19.69 -5.12 18.45
CA PRO A 243 19.66 -5.50 17.04
C PRO A 243 20.94 -6.22 16.60
N SER A 244 22.11 -5.73 17.03
CA SER A 244 23.40 -6.34 16.68
C SER A 244 23.54 -7.75 17.25
N ALA A 245 23.06 -7.99 18.48
CA ALA A 245 23.05 -9.32 19.09
C ALA A 245 22.09 -10.25 18.33
N TYR A 246 20.91 -9.75 17.96
CA TYR A 246 19.95 -10.48 17.14
C TYR A 246 20.54 -10.90 15.79
N ALA A 247 21.12 -9.93 15.06
CA ALA A 247 21.76 -10.21 13.77
C ALA A 247 22.89 -11.24 13.88
N GLN A 248 23.68 -11.18 14.95
CA GLN A 248 24.71 -12.20 15.21
C GLN A 248 24.12 -13.58 15.47
N THR A 249 23.06 -13.66 16.25
CA THR A 249 22.35 -14.92 16.53
C THR A 249 21.81 -15.55 15.24
N GLU A 250 21.15 -14.78 14.36
CA GLU A 250 20.65 -15.27 13.08
C GLU A 250 21.77 -15.79 12.17
N ARG A 251 22.90 -15.08 12.11
CA ARG A 251 24.08 -15.53 11.37
C ARG A 251 24.61 -16.87 11.89
N LEU A 252 24.70 -17.04 13.21
CA LEU A 252 25.15 -18.29 13.82
C LEU A 252 24.15 -19.43 13.60
N LEU A 253 22.84 -19.16 13.62
CA LEU A 253 21.81 -20.14 13.26
C LEU A 253 21.94 -20.59 11.80
N THR A 254 22.25 -19.66 10.90
CA THR A 254 22.51 -19.99 9.49
C THR A 254 23.76 -20.83 9.33
N ALA A 255 24.84 -20.51 10.06
CA ALA A 255 26.06 -21.33 10.08
C ALA A 255 25.78 -22.75 10.61
N LEU A 256 24.97 -22.89 11.64
CA LEU A 256 24.55 -24.19 12.17
C LEU A 256 23.87 -25.03 11.09
N ARG A 257 22.93 -24.44 10.33
CA ARG A 257 22.26 -25.15 9.22
C ARG A 257 23.26 -25.62 8.14
N TYR A 258 24.28 -24.81 7.82
CA TYR A 258 25.33 -25.21 6.90
C TYR A 258 26.14 -26.39 7.42
N LEU A 259 26.51 -26.39 8.70
CA LEU A 259 27.25 -27.50 9.32
C LEU A 259 26.41 -28.80 9.37
N GLU A 260 25.14 -28.68 9.72
CA GLU A 260 24.20 -29.81 9.79
C GLU A 260 23.85 -30.37 8.40
N SER A 261 23.95 -29.56 7.34
CA SER A 261 23.71 -30.02 5.97
C SER A 261 24.78 -31.03 5.48
N GLY A 262 25.98 -31.00 6.09
CA GLY A 262 27.12 -31.84 5.71
C GLY A 262 27.82 -31.41 4.43
N TYR A 263 27.34 -30.35 3.76
CA TYR A 263 27.96 -29.83 2.51
C TYR A 263 29.12 -28.88 2.76
N TYR A 264 29.18 -28.28 3.95
CA TYR A 264 30.16 -27.25 4.29
C TYR A 264 31.00 -27.69 5.48
N ASN A 265 32.30 -27.46 5.41
CA ASN A 265 33.17 -27.57 6.57
C ASN A 265 33.08 -26.32 7.45
N VAL A 266 33.74 -26.34 8.60
CA VAL A 266 33.63 -25.23 9.62
C VAL A 266 34.12 -23.90 9.03
N SER A 267 35.18 -23.93 8.22
CA SER A 267 35.76 -22.74 7.59
C SER A 267 34.83 -22.16 6.54
N GLU A 268 34.26 -23.00 5.70
CA GLU A 268 33.28 -22.61 4.68
C GLU A 268 32.02 -22.06 5.31
N ALA A 269 31.45 -22.73 6.33
CA ALA A 269 30.28 -22.24 7.03
C ALA A 269 30.51 -20.85 7.68
N ALA A 270 31.68 -20.64 8.28
CA ALA A 270 32.04 -19.34 8.86
C ALA A 270 32.16 -18.24 7.77
N ALA A 271 32.81 -18.56 6.66
CA ALA A 271 32.96 -17.63 5.53
C ALA A 271 31.58 -17.27 4.91
N MET A 272 30.70 -18.27 4.69
CA MET A 272 29.35 -18.08 4.13
C MET A 272 28.47 -17.16 4.96
N VAL A 273 28.70 -17.05 6.27
CA VAL A 273 27.98 -16.12 7.14
C VAL A 273 28.80 -14.87 7.50
N GLY A 274 29.87 -14.60 6.75
CA GLY A 274 30.65 -13.37 6.81
C GLY A 274 31.52 -13.24 8.07
N PHE A 275 32.08 -14.32 8.61
CA PHE A 275 33.12 -14.27 9.63
C PHE A 275 34.48 -14.34 8.94
N GLU A 276 35.25 -13.28 9.04
CA GLU A 276 36.62 -13.20 8.50
C GLU A 276 37.63 -14.00 9.36
N ASN A 277 37.35 -14.16 10.64
CA ASN A 277 38.25 -14.80 11.60
C ASN A 277 37.59 -16.03 12.23
N MET A 278 38.18 -17.20 12.00
CA MET A 278 37.75 -18.51 12.52
C MET A 278 37.73 -18.58 14.04
N TYR A 279 38.66 -17.90 14.70
CA TYR A 279 38.70 -17.90 16.16
C TYR A 279 37.48 -17.16 16.74
N HIS A 280 37.18 -16.00 16.18
CA HIS A 280 35.96 -15.24 16.57
C HIS A 280 34.68 -16.00 16.27
N PHE A 281 34.62 -16.66 15.12
CA PHE A 281 33.48 -17.53 14.79
C PHE A 281 33.30 -18.65 15.81
N SER A 282 34.35 -19.45 16.06
CA SER A 282 34.29 -20.58 16.97
C SER A 282 33.94 -20.19 18.39
N ALA A 283 34.49 -19.06 18.88
CA ALA A 283 34.17 -18.52 20.18
C ALA A 283 32.69 -18.07 20.29
N ALA A 284 32.20 -17.31 19.29
CA ALA A 284 30.80 -16.86 19.23
C ALA A 284 29.84 -18.03 19.11
N PHE A 285 30.16 -19.02 18.27
CA PHE A 285 29.35 -20.22 18.05
C PHE A 285 29.25 -21.06 19.34
N LYS A 286 30.38 -21.33 19.98
CA LYS A 286 30.39 -22.06 21.26
C LYS A 286 29.64 -21.33 22.36
N LYS A 287 29.73 -20.01 22.42
CA LYS A 287 28.98 -19.20 23.35
C LYS A 287 27.47 -19.32 23.12
N GLN A 288 27.03 -19.39 21.85
CA GLN A 288 25.63 -19.44 21.48
C GLN A 288 25.01 -20.83 21.68
N PHE A 289 25.76 -21.89 21.29
CA PHE A 289 25.23 -23.26 21.26
C PHE A 289 25.83 -24.22 22.31
N GLY A 290 26.72 -23.72 23.15
CA GLY A 290 27.37 -24.51 24.20
C GLY A 290 28.53 -25.39 23.73
N GLU A 291 28.58 -25.74 22.44
CA GLU A 291 29.54 -26.66 21.84
C GLU A 291 30.30 -26.04 20.68
N ALA A 292 31.48 -26.57 20.37
CA ALA A 292 32.28 -26.12 19.24
C ALA A 292 31.60 -26.45 17.89
N PRO A 293 31.80 -25.62 16.82
CA PRO A 293 31.16 -25.86 15.52
C PRO A 293 31.41 -27.26 14.93
N SER A 294 32.59 -27.82 15.17
CA SER A 294 32.99 -29.16 14.68
C SER A 294 32.12 -30.29 15.23
N LYS A 295 31.42 -30.09 16.35
CA LYS A 295 30.50 -31.07 16.91
C LYS A 295 29.18 -31.20 16.13
N PHE A 296 28.86 -30.17 15.36
CA PHE A 296 27.64 -30.09 14.57
C PHE A 296 27.84 -30.50 13.11
N LEU A 297 29.08 -30.88 12.73
CA LEU A 297 29.33 -31.43 11.41
C LEU A 297 28.64 -32.78 11.27
N LYS A 298 27.62 -32.88 10.43
CA LYS A 298 27.14 -34.16 9.95
C LYS A 298 28.19 -34.78 9.06
N ASN A 299 28.58 -36.01 9.35
CA ASN A 299 29.44 -36.78 8.48
C ASN A 299 28.68 -37.03 7.16
N ALA A 300 28.95 -36.25 6.12
CA ALA A 300 28.42 -36.42 4.75
C ALA A 300 28.89 -37.73 4.06
N LYS A 301 29.49 -38.65 4.82
CA LYS A 301 30.13 -39.89 4.31
C LYS A 301 29.56 -41.15 4.91
N LYS A 302 28.22 -41.31 4.98
CA LYS A 302 27.68 -42.63 5.34
C LYS A 302 26.55 -43.14 4.43
N ASP A 303 26.31 -42.49 3.29
CA ASP A 303 25.40 -43.03 2.29
C ASP A 303 26.08 -42.97 0.89
N LYS A 304 26.98 -43.89 0.63
CA LYS A 304 27.38 -44.37 -0.68
C LYS A 304 27.31 -45.86 -0.69
#